data_92c63eeedec3d8a9dab5ec88e01d2fa5
#
_entry.id   92c63eeedec3d8a9dab5ec88e01d2fa5
#
_cell.length_a   1.000
_cell.length_b   1.000
_cell.length_c   1.000
_cell.angle_alpha   90.00
_cell.angle_beta   90.00
_cell.angle_gamma   90.00
#
_symmetry.space_group_name_H-M   'P 1'
#
loop_
_entity.id
_entity.type
_entity.pdbx_description
1 polymer ?
#
loop_
_entity_poly.entity_id
_entity_poly.type
_entity_poly.pdbx_seq_one_letter_code
_entity_poly.pdbx_strand_id
1 'polypeptide(L)'
;AAFDPAVEGVQVKDATYRIYRDTRFSKDKSPYKTWFGVYVCPRGKKSGFSGYYMHVEPDQNHYMLCTGAYCPTAGEIKSVREEIMTEGDAFVEAIEAATGFEVDWSSALKRMPQGWSADDEYSDYYRLRNYILVKMVDKEYFLRPDAIEHAAKDMQCTREFNHSLNRAIEYA
;
A
#
# COMPACT_ATOMS: atom_id res chain seq x y z
N ALA A 1 6.58 -12.63 -5.38
CA ALA A 1 7.80 -12.80 -6.20
C ALA A 1 7.49 -13.35 -7.60
N ALA A 2 6.47 -14.21 -7.77
CA ALA A 2 6.19 -14.82 -9.08
C ALA A 2 5.86 -13.79 -10.19
N PHE A 3 5.30 -12.64 -9.84
CA PHE A 3 4.91 -11.58 -10.79
C PHE A 3 5.74 -10.29 -10.63
N ASP A 4 6.46 -10.13 -9.54
CA ASP A 4 7.29 -8.94 -9.29
C ASP A 4 8.67 -9.35 -8.77
N PRO A 5 9.72 -9.25 -9.61
CA PRO A 5 11.10 -9.56 -9.21
C PRO A 5 11.63 -8.65 -8.09
N ALA A 6 11.11 -7.43 -7.94
CA ALA A 6 11.56 -6.47 -6.92
C ALA A 6 11.37 -6.97 -5.48
N VAL A 7 10.45 -7.94 -5.27
CA VAL A 7 10.21 -8.55 -3.96
C VAL A 7 10.80 -9.97 -3.85
N GLU A 8 11.64 -10.37 -4.79
CA GLU A 8 12.30 -11.66 -4.73
C GLU A 8 13.24 -11.76 -3.51
N GLY A 9 13.23 -12.90 -2.85
CA GLY A 9 14.06 -13.15 -1.67
C GLY A 9 13.56 -12.56 -0.36
N VAL A 10 12.43 -11.82 -0.34
CA VAL A 10 11.83 -11.32 0.91
C VAL A 10 11.40 -12.50 1.78
N GLN A 11 11.92 -12.53 3.01
CA GLN A 11 11.64 -13.62 3.94
C GLN A 11 10.29 -13.42 4.63
N VAL A 12 9.60 -14.51 4.99
CA VAL A 12 8.29 -14.47 5.67
C VAL A 12 8.31 -13.58 6.92
N LYS A 13 9.37 -13.65 7.74
CA LYS A 13 9.54 -12.82 8.94
C LYS A 13 9.60 -11.32 8.64
N ASP A 14 10.09 -10.95 7.45
CA ASP A 14 10.23 -9.57 7.01
C ASP A 14 8.96 -9.04 6.31
N ALA A 15 7.99 -9.91 6.03
CA ALA A 15 6.69 -9.58 5.44
C ALA A 15 5.53 -9.67 6.45
N THR A 16 5.61 -10.51 7.49
CA THR A 16 4.50 -10.76 8.41
C THR A 16 4.57 -9.90 9.67
N TYR A 17 3.41 -9.61 10.25
CA TYR A 17 3.30 -8.90 11.54
C TYR A 17 3.07 -9.90 12.66
N ARG A 18 3.58 -9.58 13.88
CA ARG A 18 3.35 -10.38 15.08
C ARG A 18 1.86 -10.42 15.42
N ILE A 19 1.37 -11.58 15.84
CA ILE A 19 0.00 -11.78 16.32
C ILE A 19 -0.23 -11.18 17.70
N TYR A 20 0.83 -11.00 18.49
CA TYR A 20 0.75 -10.43 19.84
C TYR A 20 0.57 -8.91 19.79
N ARG A 21 -0.30 -8.40 20.67
CA ARG A 21 -0.45 -6.97 20.92
C ARG A 21 0.63 -6.46 21.89
N ASP A 22 0.99 -5.20 21.74
CA ASP A 22 1.70 -4.47 22.79
C ASP A 22 0.65 -3.89 23.76
N THR A 23 0.48 -4.56 24.89
CA THR A 23 -0.53 -4.20 25.90
C THR A 23 -0.01 -3.28 26.99
N ARG A 24 1.26 -2.84 26.94
CA ARG A 24 1.89 -2.04 28.00
C ARG A 24 1.11 -0.77 28.32
N PHE A 25 0.67 -0.05 27.29
CA PHE A 25 -0.04 1.22 27.40
C PHE A 25 -1.53 1.14 27.00
N SER A 26 -2.05 -0.05 26.70
CA SER A 26 -3.44 -0.26 26.31
C SER A 26 -4.34 -0.55 27.52
N LYS A 27 -5.55 0.00 27.53
CA LYS A 27 -6.61 -0.37 28.50
C LYS A 27 -7.09 -1.80 28.26
N ASP A 28 -7.20 -2.20 27.00
CA ASP A 28 -7.51 -3.56 26.62
C ASP A 28 -6.26 -4.43 26.74
N LYS A 29 -6.31 -5.44 27.60
CA LYS A 29 -5.22 -6.36 27.93
C LYS A 29 -5.28 -7.67 27.15
N SER A 30 -6.18 -7.79 26.15
CA SER A 30 -6.22 -8.97 25.28
C SER A 30 -4.86 -9.19 24.62
N PRO A 31 -4.30 -10.41 24.68
CA PRO A 31 -2.89 -10.64 24.29
C PRO A 31 -2.70 -10.68 22.76
N TYR A 32 -3.75 -10.88 22.01
CA TYR A 32 -3.71 -11.09 20.56
C TYR A 32 -4.39 -9.96 19.82
N LYS A 33 -3.94 -9.71 18.59
CA LYS A 33 -4.63 -8.84 17.64
C LYS A 33 -5.86 -9.53 17.10
N THR A 34 -6.87 -8.75 16.73
CA THR A 34 -8.07 -9.23 16.02
C THR A 34 -7.87 -9.32 14.51
N TRP A 35 -6.74 -8.79 14.02
CA TRP A 35 -6.39 -8.73 12.61
C TRP A 35 -5.03 -9.35 12.30
N PHE A 36 -4.90 -9.83 11.08
CA PHE A 36 -3.67 -10.35 10.51
C PHE A 36 -3.31 -9.58 9.24
N GLY A 37 -2.03 -9.32 9.06
CA GLY A 37 -1.54 -8.63 7.87
C GLY A 37 -0.25 -9.24 7.36
N VAL A 38 -0.08 -9.19 6.05
CA VAL A 38 1.15 -9.54 5.34
C VAL A 38 1.50 -8.38 4.43
N TYR A 39 2.70 -7.84 4.53
CA TYR A 39 3.20 -6.77 3.68
C TYR A 39 4.48 -7.19 2.97
N VAL A 40 4.40 -7.40 1.69
CA VAL A 40 5.51 -7.83 0.84
C VAL A 40 6.00 -6.63 0.03
N CYS A 41 7.18 -6.13 0.34
CA CYS A 41 7.80 -5.00 -0.37
C CYS A 41 9.31 -5.21 -0.49
N PRO A 42 10.00 -4.50 -1.39
CA PRO A 42 11.44 -4.58 -1.50
C PRO A 42 12.14 -4.34 -0.16
N ARG A 43 13.15 -5.16 0.16
CA ARG A 43 13.94 -5.10 1.41
C ARG A 43 13.11 -5.33 2.70
N GLY A 44 11.83 -5.74 2.59
CA GLY A 44 10.95 -6.07 3.71
C GLY A 44 10.21 -4.88 4.33
N LYS A 45 9.20 -5.16 5.15
CA LYS A 45 8.19 -4.20 5.68
C LYS A 45 8.71 -3.01 6.48
N LYS A 46 9.99 -2.95 6.79
CA LYS A 46 10.63 -1.83 7.50
C LYS A 46 11.42 -0.90 6.59
N SER A 47 11.45 -1.20 5.30
CA SER A 47 12.30 -0.49 4.34
C SER A 47 11.76 0.88 3.90
N GLY A 48 10.48 1.17 4.13
CA GLY A 48 9.78 2.34 3.59
C GLY A 48 9.26 2.16 2.15
N PHE A 49 9.72 1.14 1.44
CA PHE A 49 9.27 0.89 0.06
C PHE A 49 7.78 0.53 -0.02
N SER A 50 7.18 0.95 -1.11
CA SER A 50 5.83 0.55 -1.56
C SER A 50 5.79 -0.95 -1.86
N GLY A 51 4.64 -1.59 -1.61
CA GLY A 51 4.49 -3.02 -1.81
C GLY A 51 3.04 -3.49 -1.76
N TYR A 52 2.88 -4.77 -1.48
CA TYR A 52 1.63 -5.52 -1.53
C TYR A 52 1.20 -5.91 -0.12
N TYR A 53 -0.01 -5.54 0.26
CA TYR A 53 -0.55 -5.80 1.58
C TYR A 53 -1.86 -6.58 1.52
N MET A 54 -1.97 -7.60 2.36
CA MET A 54 -3.21 -8.33 2.61
C MET A 54 -3.64 -8.11 4.05
N HIS A 55 -4.93 -7.84 4.26
CA HIS A 55 -5.53 -7.65 5.57
C HIS A 55 -6.71 -8.58 5.78
N VAL A 56 -6.74 -9.19 6.96
CA VAL A 56 -7.82 -10.11 7.39
C VAL A 56 -8.19 -9.75 8.81
N GLU A 57 -9.43 -9.25 9.02
CA GLU A 57 -9.98 -8.92 10.34
C GLU A 57 -11.40 -9.49 10.47
N PRO A 58 -11.53 -10.76 10.90
CA PRO A 58 -12.81 -11.48 10.92
C PRO A 58 -13.87 -10.82 11.82
N ASP A 59 -13.47 -10.29 12.97
CA ASP A 59 -14.39 -9.70 13.95
C ASP A 59 -15.11 -8.45 13.43
N GLN A 60 -14.48 -7.75 12.48
CA GLN A 60 -15.03 -6.56 11.81
C GLN A 60 -15.57 -6.86 10.42
N ASN A 61 -15.54 -8.12 10.00
CA ASN A 61 -15.83 -8.51 8.62
C ASN A 61 -15.07 -7.64 7.59
N HIS A 62 -13.79 -7.35 7.90
CA HIS A 62 -12.96 -6.44 7.13
C HIS A 62 -11.81 -7.20 6.47
N TYR A 63 -11.87 -7.26 5.15
CA TYR A 63 -10.94 -8.01 4.33
C TYR A 63 -10.54 -7.16 3.13
N MET A 64 -9.25 -7.00 2.87
CA MET A 64 -8.79 -6.18 1.76
C MET A 64 -7.43 -6.61 1.21
N LEU A 65 -7.23 -6.30 -0.05
CA LEU A 65 -5.94 -6.23 -0.70
C LEU A 65 -5.58 -4.76 -0.87
N CYS A 66 -4.35 -4.41 -0.53
CA CYS A 66 -3.84 -3.05 -0.74
C CYS A 66 -2.48 -3.10 -1.42
N THR A 67 -2.16 -2.04 -2.12
CA THR A 67 -0.84 -1.83 -2.70
C THR A 67 -0.44 -0.37 -2.49
N GLY A 68 0.85 -0.11 -2.36
CA GLY A 68 1.33 1.25 -2.24
C GLY A 68 2.21 1.55 -1.02
N ALA A 69 2.42 2.83 -0.76
CA ALA A 69 3.22 3.36 0.33
C ALA A 69 2.32 3.85 1.48
N TYR A 70 2.39 3.17 2.63
CA TYR A 70 1.66 3.53 3.84
C TYR A 70 2.55 4.28 4.83
N CYS A 71 2.09 5.43 5.30
CA CYS A 71 2.82 6.31 6.23
C CYS A 71 4.25 6.67 5.76
N PRO A 72 4.44 7.08 4.50
CA PRO A 72 5.74 7.53 4.04
C PRO A 72 6.19 8.77 4.83
N THR A 73 7.50 8.96 4.94
CA THR A 73 8.10 10.15 5.54
C THR A 73 7.79 11.41 4.72
N ALA A 74 8.02 12.58 5.30
CA ALA A 74 7.81 13.84 4.58
C ALA A 74 8.73 13.97 3.34
N GLY A 75 9.95 13.42 3.41
CA GLY A 75 10.88 13.35 2.27
C GLY A 75 10.33 12.47 1.16
N GLU A 76 9.91 11.25 1.49
CA GLU A 76 9.32 10.31 0.53
C GLU A 76 8.04 10.88 -0.12
N ILE A 77 7.15 11.53 0.66
CA ILE A 77 5.96 12.21 0.12
C ILE A 77 6.38 13.30 -0.88
N LYS A 78 7.41 14.07 -0.57
CA LYS A 78 7.91 15.12 -1.46
C LYS A 78 8.43 14.50 -2.76
N SER A 79 9.28 13.48 -2.68
CA SER A 79 9.83 12.79 -3.86
C SER A 79 8.74 12.15 -4.72
N VAL A 80 7.70 11.53 -4.11
CA VAL A 80 6.57 10.99 -4.86
C VAL A 80 5.79 12.10 -5.60
N ARG A 81 5.59 13.27 -4.98
CA ARG A 81 4.95 14.40 -5.66
C ARG A 81 5.80 14.94 -6.82
N GLU A 82 7.11 15.00 -6.66
CA GLU A 82 8.05 15.38 -7.72
C GLU A 82 8.04 14.39 -8.89
N GLU A 83 7.95 13.09 -8.59
CA GLU A 83 7.75 12.05 -9.61
C GLU A 83 6.43 12.22 -10.36
N ILE A 84 5.32 12.46 -9.64
CA ILE A 84 4.00 12.69 -10.26
C ILE A 84 4.02 13.96 -11.12
N MET A 85 4.71 15.01 -10.71
CA MET A 85 4.82 16.25 -11.50
C MET A 85 5.56 16.02 -12.81
N THR A 86 6.51 15.09 -12.86
CA THR A 86 7.32 14.78 -14.06
C THR A 86 6.73 13.68 -14.93
N GLU A 87 6.16 12.65 -14.30
CA GLU A 87 5.68 11.42 -14.92
C GLU A 87 4.21 11.15 -14.59
N GLY A 88 3.40 12.22 -14.48
CA GLY A 88 2.02 12.14 -14.03
C GLY A 88 1.12 11.27 -14.90
N ASP A 89 1.27 11.34 -16.21
CA ASP A 89 0.52 10.48 -17.14
C ASP A 89 0.78 9.00 -16.85
N ALA A 90 2.05 8.60 -16.73
CA ALA A 90 2.43 7.22 -16.43
C ALA A 90 1.95 6.79 -15.03
N PHE A 91 1.90 7.71 -14.05
CA PHE A 91 1.36 7.44 -12.73
C PHE A 91 -0.16 7.19 -12.78
N VAL A 92 -0.91 8.00 -13.53
CA VAL A 92 -2.36 7.82 -13.73
C VAL A 92 -2.65 6.54 -14.50
N GLU A 93 -1.93 6.27 -15.58
CA GLU A 93 -2.05 5.01 -16.33
C GLU A 93 -1.82 3.79 -15.44
N ALA A 94 -0.85 3.84 -14.53
CA ALA A 94 -0.59 2.76 -13.58
C ALA A 94 -1.75 2.55 -12.59
N ILE A 95 -2.44 3.63 -12.18
CA ILE A 95 -3.65 3.56 -11.35
C ILE A 95 -4.81 2.95 -12.16
N GLU A 96 -5.04 3.39 -13.38
CA GLU A 96 -6.10 2.90 -14.25
C GLU A 96 -5.92 1.42 -14.62
N ALA A 97 -4.68 0.99 -14.81
CA ALA A 97 -4.33 -0.42 -15.05
C ALA A 97 -4.62 -1.32 -13.85
N ALA A 98 -4.69 -0.77 -12.63
CA ALA A 98 -4.93 -1.49 -11.39
C ALA A 98 -6.41 -1.89 -11.23
N THR A 99 -6.90 -2.72 -12.12
CA THR A 99 -8.31 -3.11 -12.25
C THR A 99 -8.88 -3.67 -10.93
N GLY A 100 -9.98 -3.07 -10.46
CA GLY A 100 -10.67 -3.46 -9.23
C GLY A 100 -10.04 -2.90 -7.95
N PHE A 101 -9.00 -2.07 -8.08
CA PHE A 101 -8.45 -1.27 -7.00
C PHE A 101 -8.87 0.19 -7.15
N GLU A 102 -9.03 0.88 -6.02
CA GLU A 102 -9.40 2.29 -5.97
C GLU A 102 -8.39 3.06 -5.10
N VAL A 103 -8.15 4.32 -5.42
CA VAL A 103 -7.28 5.19 -4.61
C VAL A 103 -7.92 5.43 -3.24
N ASP A 104 -7.17 5.22 -2.16
CA ASP A 104 -7.59 5.59 -0.82
C ASP A 104 -7.40 7.09 -0.56
N TRP A 105 -8.48 7.84 -0.69
CA TRP A 105 -8.55 9.28 -0.42
C TRP A 105 -8.72 9.62 1.06
N SER A 106 -8.87 8.65 1.96
CA SER A 106 -9.22 8.87 3.37
C SER A 106 -8.20 9.74 4.12
N SER A 107 -6.93 9.68 3.70
CA SER A 107 -5.82 10.44 4.30
C SER A 107 -5.49 11.74 3.57
N ALA A 108 -6.24 12.11 2.53
CA ALA A 108 -5.94 13.28 1.71
C ALA A 108 -6.07 14.60 2.50
N LEU A 109 -5.16 15.53 2.24
CA LEU A 109 -5.21 16.89 2.78
C LEU A 109 -6.40 17.64 2.20
N LYS A 110 -7.09 18.41 3.04
CA LYS A 110 -8.19 19.30 2.60
C LYS A 110 -7.69 20.49 1.77
N ARG A 111 -6.45 20.91 2.01
CA ARG A 111 -5.81 22.05 1.31
C ARG A 111 -4.58 21.56 0.57
N MET A 112 -4.26 22.27 -0.52
CA MET A 112 -3.01 22.03 -1.25
C MET A 112 -1.80 22.20 -0.31
N PRO A 113 -0.83 21.27 -0.32
CA PRO A 113 0.40 21.44 0.43
C PRO A 113 1.19 22.64 -0.09
N GLN A 114 1.95 23.25 0.81
CA GLN A 114 2.78 24.41 0.46
C GLN A 114 3.81 24.04 -0.63
N GLY A 115 3.94 24.90 -1.62
CA GLY A 115 4.87 24.71 -2.75
C GLY A 115 4.30 23.94 -3.94
N TRP A 116 3.01 23.52 -3.87
CA TRP A 116 2.33 22.77 -4.95
C TRP A 116 1.17 23.59 -5.50
N SER A 117 0.94 23.53 -6.83
CA SER A 117 -0.13 24.27 -7.50
C SER A 117 -1.43 23.46 -7.48
N ALA A 118 -2.54 24.17 -7.25
CA ALA A 118 -3.88 23.61 -7.41
C ALA A 118 -4.34 23.57 -8.88
N ASP A 119 -3.65 24.32 -9.74
CA ASP A 119 -3.95 24.39 -11.17
C ASP A 119 -3.23 23.29 -11.98
N ASP A 120 -2.43 22.47 -11.31
CA ASP A 120 -1.77 21.33 -11.92
C ASP A 120 -2.77 20.20 -12.18
N GLU A 121 -2.63 19.52 -13.30
CA GLU A 121 -3.51 18.42 -13.73
C GLU A 121 -3.56 17.29 -12.70
N TYR A 122 -2.43 17.01 -12.03
CA TYR A 122 -2.30 15.95 -11.03
C TYR A 122 -2.50 16.43 -9.60
N SER A 123 -3.03 17.64 -9.40
CA SER A 123 -3.14 18.33 -8.11
C SER A 123 -3.85 17.52 -7.03
N ASP A 124 -4.82 16.68 -7.38
CA ASP A 124 -5.50 15.83 -6.41
C ASP A 124 -4.54 14.83 -5.76
N TYR A 125 -3.62 14.25 -6.50
CA TYR A 125 -2.64 13.30 -5.97
C TYR A 125 -1.61 13.98 -5.05
N TYR A 126 -1.32 15.27 -5.23
CA TYR A 126 -0.43 16.02 -4.32
C TYR A 126 -1.01 16.17 -2.91
N ARG A 127 -2.32 16.03 -2.74
CA ARG A 127 -2.99 16.06 -1.44
C ARG A 127 -2.91 14.75 -0.68
N LEU A 128 -2.51 13.66 -1.33
CA LEU A 128 -2.35 12.38 -0.66
C LEU A 128 -1.21 12.43 0.37
N ARG A 129 -1.44 11.75 1.51
CA ARG A 129 -0.47 11.48 2.56
C ARG A 129 -0.02 10.03 2.57
N ASN A 130 -0.88 9.14 2.09
CA ASN A 130 -0.60 7.75 1.78
C ASN A 130 -0.91 7.53 0.31
N TYR A 131 -0.03 6.86 -0.38
CA TYR A 131 -0.23 6.50 -1.79
C TYR A 131 -0.62 5.03 -1.86
N ILE A 132 -1.92 4.77 -1.69
CA ILE A 132 -2.46 3.42 -1.54
C ILE A 132 -3.61 3.22 -2.50
N LEU A 133 -3.61 2.06 -3.17
CA LEU A 133 -4.77 1.51 -3.86
C LEU A 133 -5.34 0.37 -3.01
N VAL A 134 -6.66 0.31 -2.91
CA VAL A 134 -7.39 -0.66 -2.08
C VAL A 134 -8.40 -1.43 -2.92
N LYS A 135 -8.46 -2.74 -2.74
CA LYS A 135 -9.53 -3.61 -3.22
C LYS A 135 -10.17 -4.30 -2.03
N MET A 136 -11.43 -3.95 -1.75
CA MET A 136 -12.21 -4.67 -0.74
C MET A 136 -12.61 -6.03 -1.28
N VAL A 137 -12.50 -7.05 -0.43
CA VAL A 137 -12.89 -8.42 -0.76
C VAL A 137 -13.77 -8.98 0.37
N ASP A 138 -14.38 -10.11 0.16
CA ASP A 138 -15.18 -10.80 1.17
C ASP A 138 -14.39 -11.86 1.94
N LYS A 139 -15.01 -12.46 2.94
CA LYS A 139 -14.44 -13.56 3.73
C LYS A 139 -14.13 -14.77 2.85
N GLU A 140 -14.99 -15.08 1.89
CA GLU A 140 -14.91 -16.22 0.99
C GLU A 140 -13.66 -16.15 0.13
N TYR A 141 -13.20 -14.93 -0.18
CA TYR A 141 -11.95 -14.71 -0.91
C TYR A 141 -10.75 -15.39 -0.22
N PHE A 142 -10.64 -15.26 1.12
CA PHE A 142 -9.54 -15.82 1.90
C PHE A 142 -9.76 -17.26 2.36
N LEU A 143 -10.99 -17.79 2.27
CA LEU A 143 -11.30 -19.18 2.58
C LEU A 143 -11.05 -20.15 1.41
N ARG A 144 -10.71 -19.64 0.24
CA ARG A 144 -10.40 -20.45 -0.95
C ARG A 144 -9.10 -21.21 -0.72
N PRO A 145 -9.01 -22.47 -1.24
CA PRO A 145 -7.75 -23.23 -1.20
C PRO A 145 -6.58 -22.55 -1.92
N ASP A 146 -6.87 -21.73 -2.95
CA ASP A 146 -5.94 -21.01 -3.81
C ASP A 146 -5.87 -19.49 -3.47
N ALA A 147 -6.24 -19.10 -2.25
CA ALA A 147 -6.36 -17.68 -1.86
C ALA A 147 -5.08 -16.87 -2.10
N ILE A 148 -3.92 -17.45 -1.85
CA ILE A 148 -2.62 -16.76 -2.01
C ILE A 148 -2.28 -16.56 -3.48
N GLU A 149 -2.46 -17.58 -4.30
CA GLU A 149 -2.25 -17.53 -5.74
C GLU A 149 -3.22 -16.54 -6.40
N HIS A 150 -4.47 -16.54 -5.92
CA HIS A 150 -5.51 -15.64 -6.39
C HIS A 150 -5.18 -14.18 -6.03
N ALA A 151 -4.78 -13.91 -4.80
CA ALA A 151 -4.33 -12.58 -4.37
C ALA A 151 -3.10 -12.10 -5.16
N ALA A 152 -2.13 -12.98 -5.41
CA ALA A 152 -0.96 -12.65 -6.22
C ALA A 152 -1.36 -12.27 -7.66
N LYS A 153 -2.33 -12.99 -8.25
CA LYS A 153 -2.85 -12.69 -9.59
C LYS A 153 -3.58 -11.35 -9.61
N ASP A 154 -4.43 -11.10 -8.63
CA ASP A 154 -5.17 -9.83 -8.54
C ASP A 154 -4.22 -8.63 -8.36
N MET A 155 -3.17 -8.78 -7.55
CA MET A 155 -2.20 -7.72 -7.29
C MET A 155 -1.23 -7.48 -8.45
N GLN A 156 -1.14 -8.38 -9.42
CA GLN A 156 -0.22 -8.23 -10.55
C GLN A 156 -0.46 -6.93 -11.35
N CYS A 157 -1.72 -6.52 -11.50
CA CYS A 157 -2.07 -5.28 -12.22
C CYS A 157 -1.61 -4.01 -11.50
N THR A 158 -1.21 -4.08 -10.22
CA THR A 158 -0.74 -2.92 -9.43
C THR A 158 0.79 -2.79 -9.41
N ARG A 159 1.51 -3.63 -10.17
CA ARG A 159 2.98 -3.64 -10.16
C ARG A 159 3.59 -2.31 -10.59
N GLU A 160 3.10 -1.73 -11.68
CA GLU A 160 3.65 -0.48 -12.22
C GLU A 160 3.42 0.70 -11.26
N PHE A 161 2.28 0.71 -10.55
CA PHE A 161 2.03 1.68 -9.48
C PHE A 161 3.06 1.58 -8.35
N ASN A 162 3.37 0.36 -7.87
CA ASN A 162 4.43 0.17 -6.87
C ASN A 162 5.81 0.57 -7.40
N HIS A 163 6.11 0.28 -8.67
CA HIS A 163 7.39 0.63 -9.27
C HIS A 163 7.56 2.15 -9.40
N SER A 164 6.52 2.88 -9.79
CA SER A 164 6.53 4.34 -9.84
C SER A 164 6.84 4.94 -8.45
N LEU A 165 6.11 4.51 -7.42
CA LEU A 165 6.36 4.95 -6.05
C LEU A 165 7.77 4.60 -5.56
N ASN A 166 8.26 3.40 -5.88
CA ASN A 166 9.57 2.95 -5.41
C ASN A 166 10.72 3.67 -6.10
N ARG A 167 10.59 4.08 -7.36
CA ARG A 167 11.56 4.99 -8.00
C ARG A 167 11.69 6.29 -7.20
N ALA A 168 10.57 6.92 -6.86
CA ALA A 168 10.57 8.15 -6.09
C ALA A 168 11.17 7.99 -4.68
N ILE A 169 10.79 6.90 -3.99
CA ILE A 169 11.22 6.62 -2.60
C ILE A 169 12.72 6.31 -2.55
N GLU A 170 13.29 5.68 -3.56
CA GLU A 170 14.72 5.34 -3.57
C GLU A 170 15.64 6.57 -3.57
N TYR A 171 15.15 7.71 -4.04
CA TYR A 171 15.88 8.99 -4.12
C TYR A 171 15.45 10.01 -3.04
N ALA A 172 14.66 9.61 -2.05
CA ALA A 172 14.09 10.48 -1.02
C ALA A 172 15.09 10.83 0.12
#